data_0ce8a239d64694b39ed123e59b7e8b07
#
_entry.id   0ce8a239d64694b39ed123e59b7e8b07
#
_cell.length_a   1.000
_cell.length_b   1.000
_cell.length_c   1.000
_cell.angle_alpha   90.00
_cell.angle_beta   90.00
_cell.angle_gamma   90.00
#
_symmetry.space_group_name_H-M   'P 1'
#
loop_
_entity.id
_entity.type
_entity.pdbx_description
1 polymer ?
#
loop_
_entity_poly.entity_id
_entity_poly.type
_entity_poly.pdbx_seq_one_letter_code
_entity_poly.pdbx_strand_id
1 'polypeptide(L)'
;MNADGSRTVYEFDDAQHKAIATTTSEDGKLREKIRYDIDDVGRFSSGTIFGPDGRLRFKSRYKYDSSGRLEEETQSAEDGTLLHKIVYSYDQTGKRTGYSIFDINGKLVGRTIAGSPSPKGKK
;
A
#
# COMPACT_ATOMS: atom_id res chain seq x y z
N MET A 1 13.02 -11.45 7.25
CA MET A 1 12.52 -11.14 8.61
C MET A 1 12.50 -9.63 8.80
N ASN A 2 11.46 -9.11 9.39
CA ASN A 2 11.31 -7.68 9.62
C ASN A 2 12.04 -7.26 10.90
N ALA A 3 12.25 -5.94 11.06
CA ALA A 3 13.03 -5.42 12.17
C ALA A 3 12.43 -5.74 13.55
N ASP A 4 11.12 -5.93 13.62
CA ASP A 4 10.41 -6.22 14.87
C ASP A 4 10.31 -7.73 15.17
N GLY A 5 11.01 -8.56 14.41
CA GLY A 5 10.96 -10.01 14.56
C GLY A 5 9.83 -10.67 13.79
N SER A 6 8.96 -9.90 13.16
CA SER A 6 7.90 -10.48 12.35
C SER A 6 8.46 -10.97 11.01
N ARG A 7 7.71 -11.82 10.35
CA ARG A 7 8.11 -12.40 9.07
C ARG A 7 7.01 -12.20 8.04
N THR A 8 7.39 -11.75 6.85
CA THR A 8 6.47 -11.64 5.73
C THR A 8 6.90 -12.62 4.64
N VAL A 9 5.98 -13.46 4.22
CA VAL A 9 6.19 -14.45 3.16
C VAL A 9 5.29 -14.12 1.99
N TYR A 10 5.87 -14.07 0.79
CA TYR A 10 5.12 -13.83 -0.44
C TYR A 10 4.98 -15.13 -1.21
N GLU A 11 3.77 -15.44 -1.65
CA GLU A 11 3.47 -16.57 -2.50
C GLU A 11 2.85 -16.06 -3.79
N PHE A 12 3.41 -16.45 -4.93
CA PHE A 12 2.96 -15.99 -6.24
C PHE A 12 2.27 -17.10 -7.00
N ASP A 13 1.15 -16.77 -7.63
CA ASP A 13 0.44 -17.64 -8.56
C ASP A 13 0.42 -16.94 -9.92
N ASP A 14 1.41 -17.20 -10.75
CA ASP A 14 1.56 -16.54 -12.03
C ASP A 14 0.40 -16.89 -12.99
N ALA A 15 -0.13 -18.09 -12.90
CA ALA A 15 -1.21 -18.52 -13.77
C ALA A 15 -2.50 -17.77 -13.51
N GLN A 16 -2.74 -17.38 -12.26
CA GLN A 16 -3.95 -16.63 -11.89
C GLN A 16 -3.71 -15.15 -11.68
N HIS A 17 -2.48 -14.69 -11.87
CA HIS A 17 -2.09 -13.29 -11.71
C HIS A 17 -2.41 -12.79 -10.30
N LYS A 18 -2.00 -13.57 -9.29
CA LYS A 18 -2.25 -13.26 -7.89
C LYS A 18 -1.01 -13.49 -7.04
N ALA A 19 -0.96 -12.79 -5.91
CA ALA A 19 0.09 -12.99 -4.91
C ALA A 19 -0.53 -12.84 -3.53
N ILE A 20 0.05 -13.54 -2.56
CA ILE A 20 -0.39 -13.45 -1.17
C ILE A 20 0.82 -13.11 -0.31
N ALA A 21 0.71 -12.03 0.46
CA ALA A 21 1.72 -11.66 1.44
C ALA A 21 1.17 -11.96 2.82
N THR A 22 1.83 -12.85 3.55
CA THR A 22 1.41 -13.24 4.89
C THR A 22 2.46 -12.78 5.89
N THR A 23 2.04 -11.97 6.87
CA THR A 23 2.93 -11.48 7.92
C THR A 23 2.55 -12.14 9.23
N THR A 24 3.53 -12.80 9.86
CA THR A 24 3.34 -13.42 11.17
C THR A 24 4.26 -12.74 12.17
N SER A 25 3.83 -12.73 13.43
CA SER A 25 4.63 -12.19 14.51
C SER A 25 5.75 -13.18 14.86
N GLU A 26 6.67 -12.74 15.72
CA GLU A 26 7.79 -13.56 16.15
C GLU A 26 7.31 -14.87 16.78
N ASP A 27 6.15 -14.86 17.45
CA ASP A 27 5.59 -16.06 18.08
C ASP A 27 4.77 -16.91 17.11
N GLY A 28 4.76 -16.58 15.83
CA GLY A 28 4.08 -17.37 14.81
C GLY A 28 2.60 -17.03 14.58
N LYS A 29 2.09 -16.03 15.25
CA LYS A 29 0.68 -15.63 15.07
C LYS A 29 0.50 -14.75 13.85
N LEU A 30 -0.62 -14.92 13.17
CA LEU A 30 -0.96 -14.09 12.01
C LEU A 30 -1.18 -12.65 12.45
N ARG A 31 -0.50 -11.71 11.77
CA ARG A 31 -0.69 -10.28 12.00
C ARG A 31 -1.47 -9.65 10.86
N GLU A 32 -1.15 -10.02 9.62
CA GLU A 32 -1.77 -9.41 8.46
C GLU A 32 -1.61 -10.35 7.27
N LYS A 33 -2.60 -10.34 6.40
CA LYS A 33 -2.54 -11.06 5.14
C LYS A 33 -3.08 -10.15 4.05
N ILE A 34 -2.32 -10.03 2.96
CA ILE A 34 -2.73 -9.20 1.82
C ILE A 34 -2.80 -10.10 0.60
N ARG A 35 -3.95 -10.07 -0.09
CA ARG A 35 -4.11 -10.77 -1.35
C ARG A 35 -4.05 -9.74 -2.45
N TYR A 36 -3.04 -9.86 -3.31
CA TYR A 36 -2.82 -8.93 -4.42
C TYR A 36 -3.33 -9.51 -5.72
N ASP A 37 -3.89 -8.66 -6.57
CA ASP A 37 -4.09 -8.96 -7.98
C ASP A 37 -2.92 -8.35 -8.74
N ILE A 38 -2.45 -9.06 -9.78
CA ILE A 38 -1.30 -8.66 -10.57
C ILE A 38 -1.77 -8.33 -11.98
N ASP A 39 -1.33 -7.19 -12.52
CA ASP A 39 -1.73 -6.77 -13.85
C ASP A 39 -0.92 -7.50 -14.95
N ASP A 40 -1.19 -7.18 -16.21
CA ASP A 40 -0.60 -7.87 -17.34
C ASP A 40 0.91 -7.65 -17.46
N VAL A 41 1.45 -6.62 -16.83
CA VAL A 41 2.88 -6.35 -16.86
C VAL A 41 3.59 -6.73 -15.57
N GLY A 42 2.88 -7.43 -14.68
CA GLY A 42 3.50 -7.99 -13.47
C GLY A 42 3.50 -7.08 -12.26
N ARG A 43 2.71 -6.01 -12.25
CA ARG A 43 2.63 -5.09 -11.11
C ARG A 43 1.38 -5.39 -10.29
N PHE A 44 1.42 -5.06 -8.99
CA PHE A 44 0.23 -5.16 -8.15
C PHE A 44 -0.79 -4.11 -8.59
N SER A 45 -1.99 -4.56 -8.98
CA SER A 45 -3.08 -3.66 -9.40
C SER A 45 -4.06 -3.38 -8.27
N SER A 46 -4.23 -4.32 -7.36
CA SER A 46 -5.09 -4.15 -6.19
C SER A 46 -4.64 -5.06 -5.08
N GLY A 47 -5.08 -4.76 -3.86
CA GLY A 47 -4.81 -5.58 -2.70
C GLY A 47 -6.02 -5.64 -1.80
N THR A 48 -6.25 -6.80 -1.18
CA THR A 48 -7.28 -6.98 -0.17
C THR A 48 -6.58 -7.31 1.13
N ILE A 49 -6.78 -6.48 2.15
CA ILE A 49 -6.02 -6.53 3.40
C ILE A 49 -6.89 -7.14 4.50
N PHE A 50 -6.39 -8.22 5.10
CA PHE A 50 -7.05 -8.92 6.19
C PHE A 50 -6.23 -8.74 7.48
N GLY A 51 -6.92 -8.59 8.60
CA GLY A 51 -6.29 -8.44 9.90
C GLY A 51 -5.97 -9.78 10.56
N PRO A 52 -5.48 -9.73 11.82
CA PRO A 52 -5.10 -10.95 12.55
C PRO A 52 -6.25 -11.91 12.77
N ASP A 53 -7.49 -11.43 12.79
CA ASP A 53 -8.68 -12.25 12.97
C ASP A 53 -9.19 -12.84 11.66
N GLY A 54 -8.48 -12.58 10.54
CA GLY A 54 -8.89 -13.06 9.23
C GLY A 54 -9.99 -12.24 8.57
N ARG A 55 -10.43 -11.17 9.20
CA ARG A 55 -11.48 -10.32 8.65
C ARG A 55 -10.90 -9.26 7.73
N LEU A 56 -11.67 -8.91 6.71
CA LEU A 56 -11.31 -7.86 5.77
C LEU A 56 -11.24 -6.51 6.49
N ARG A 57 -10.11 -5.83 6.36
CA ARG A 57 -9.92 -4.50 6.93
C ARG A 57 -10.21 -3.42 5.90
N PHE A 58 -9.59 -3.52 4.73
CA PHE A 58 -9.84 -2.60 3.64
C PHE A 58 -9.28 -3.17 2.34
N LYS A 59 -9.65 -2.54 1.23
CA LYS A 59 -9.13 -2.89 -0.09
C LYS A 59 -8.33 -1.72 -0.62
N SER A 60 -7.23 -2.02 -1.31
CA SER A 60 -6.40 -1.01 -1.96
C SER A 60 -6.42 -1.22 -3.46
N ARG A 61 -6.42 -0.12 -4.21
CA ARG A 61 -6.28 -0.15 -5.65
C ARG A 61 -5.12 0.76 -6.03
N TYR A 62 -4.24 0.27 -6.89
CA TYR A 62 -3.02 0.97 -7.26
C TYR A 62 -3.12 1.46 -8.70
N LYS A 63 -2.71 2.70 -8.92
CA LYS A 63 -2.70 3.29 -10.25
C LYS A 63 -1.28 3.73 -10.56
N TYR A 64 -0.81 3.42 -11.78
CA TYR A 64 0.55 3.73 -12.20
C TYR A 64 0.52 4.77 -13.32
N ASP A 65 1.56 5.61 -13.38
CA ASP A 65 1.69 6.60 -14.45
C ASP A 65 2.27 5.95 -15.71
N SER A 66 2.43 6.73 -16.76
CA SER A 66 2.91 6.23 -18.05
C SER A 66 4.33 5.69 -17.99
N SER A 67 5.10 6.07 -16.96
CA SER A 67 6.46 5.58 -16.75
C SER A 67 6.51 4.34 -15.85
N GLY A 68 5.35 3.85 -15.39
CA GLY A 68 5.30 2.68 -14.53
C GLY A 68 5.50 2.95 -13.04
N ARG A 69 5.49 4.21 -12.63
CA ARG A 69 5.65 4.58 -11.22
C ARG A 69 4.28 4.61 -10.55
N LEU A 70 4.23 4.23 -9.27
CA LEU A 70 2.96 4.27 -8.52
C LEU A 70 2.51 5.71 -8.35
N GLU A 71 1.38 6.06 -8.94
CA GLU A 71 0.83 7.41 -8.93
C GLU A 71 -0.19 7.61 -7.82
N GLU A 72 -1.08 6.65 -7.64
CA GLU A 72 -2.15 6.73 -6.64
C GLU A 72 -2.41 5.39 -6.00
N GLU A 73 -2.82 5.45 -4.74
CA GLU A 73 -3.38 4.29 -4.05
C GLU A 73 -4.71 4.73 -3.44
N THR A 74 -5.78 3.98 -3.75
CA THR A 74 -7.12 4.26 -3.23
C THR A 74 -7.49 3.16 -2.27
N GLN A 75 -7.88 3.53 -1.04
CA GLN A 75 -8.29 2.58 -0.01
C GLN A 75 -9.78 2.66 0.20
N SER A 76 -10.45 1.50 0.20
CA SER A 76 -11.90 1.41 0.30
C SER A 76 -12.29 0.38 1.35
N ALA A 77 -13.46 0.58 1.97
CA ALA A 77 -14.04 -0.39 2.88
C ALA A 77 -14.60 -1.57 2.10
N GLU A 78 -15.05 -2.61 2.82
CA GLU A 78 -15.59 -3.81 2.22
C GLU A 78 -16.75 -3.53 1.27
N ASP A 79 -17.59 -2.56 1.61
CA ASP A 79 -18.76 -2.19 0.79
C ASP A 79 -18.40 -1.28 -0.39
N GLY A 80 -17.12 -0.98 -0.58
CA GLY A 80 -16.69 -0.10 -1.66
C GLY A 80 -16.62 1.37 -1.30
N THR A 81 -16.98 1.74 -0.07
CA THR A 81 -16.91 3.13 0.37
C THR A 81 -15.46 3.60 0.39
N LEU A 82 -15.18 4.72 -0.25
CA LEU A 82 -13.83 5.29 -0.26
C LEU A 82 -13.43 5.74 1.15
N LEU A 83 -12.27 5.30 1.62
CA LEU A 83 -11.72 5.70 2.91
C LEU A 83 -10.68 6.79 2.74
N HIS A 84 -9.67 6.53 1.91
CA HIS A 84 -8.56 7.45 1.68
C HIS A 84 -8.05 7.31 0.26
N LYS A 85 -7.43 8.37 -0.22
CA LYS A 85 -6.72 8.37 -1.48
C LYS A 85 -5.32 8.93 -1.23
N ILE A 86 -4.30 8.20 -1.65
CA ILE A 86 -2.91 8.61 -1.49
C ILE A 86 -2.36 8.92 -2.88
N VAL A 87 -1.82 10.12 -3.04
CA VAL A 87 -1.21 10.55 -4.31
C VAL A 87 0.28 10.73 -4.09
N TYR A 88 1.08 10.09 -4.92
CA TYR A 88 2.53 10.12 -4.83
C TYR A 88 3.11 11.12 -5.81
N SER A 89 4.16 11.83 -5.39
CA SER A 89 4.84 12.84 -6.19
C SER A 89 6.25 12.40 -6.52
N TYR A 90 6.71 12.75 -7.74
CA TYR A 90 8.04 12.39 -8.22
C TYR A 90 8.72 13.60 -8.83
N ASP A 91 10.06 13.65 -8.75
CA ASP A 91 10.83 14.70 -9.39
C ASP A 91 11.15 14.31 -10.85
N GLN A 92 11.90 15.15 -11.54
CA GLN A 92 12.23 14.94 -12.95
C GLN A 92 13.07 13.69 -13.19
N THR A 93 13.79 13.23 -12.17
CA THR A 93 14.63 12.03 -12.27
C THR A 93 13.85 10.74 -11.97
N GLY A 94 12.57 10.85 -11.57
CA GLY A 94 11.76 9.71 -11.23
C GLY A 94 11.86 9.28 -9.77
N LYS A 95 12.55 10.07 -8.95
CA LYS A 95 12.67 9.79 -7.53
C LYS A 95 11.44 10.31 -6.78
N ARG A 96 10.87 9.48 -5.87
CA ARG A 96 9.71 9.91 -5.09
C ARG A 96 10.08 11.08 -4.17
N THR A 97 9.31 12.16 -4.26
CA THR A 97 9.54 13.35 -3.44
C THR A 97 8.57 13.45 -2.28
N GLY A 98 7.48 12.69 -2.31
CA GLY A 98 6.52 12.71 -1.21
C GLY A 98 5.19 12.12 -1.59
N TYR A 99 4.20 12.34 -0.72
CA TYR A 99 2.83 11.90 -0.99
C TYR A 99 1.85 12.82 -0.28
N SER A 100 0.61 12.79 -0.74
CA SER A 100 -0.51 13.52 -0.13
C SER A 100 -1.64 12.54 0.13
N ILE A 101 -2.31 12.69 1.26
CA ILE A 101 -3.42 11.83 1.66
C ILE A 101 -4.70 12.66 1.68
N PHE A 102 -5.73 12.18 0.99
CA PHE A 102 -7.03 12.84 0.91
C PHE A 102 -8.09 11.97 1.58
N ASP A 103 -9.07 12.61 2.24
CA ASP A 103 -10.17 11.88 2.84
C ASP A 103 -11.29 11.64 1.81
N ILE A 104 -12.39 11.06 2.27
CA ILE A 104 -13.54 10.71 1.45
C ILE A 104 -14.15 11.92 0.72
N ASN A 105 -13.99 13.11 1.28
CA ASN A 105 -14.52 14.34 0.69
C ASN A 105 -13.53 15.04 -0.24
N GLY A 106 -12.38 14.43 -0.48
CA GLY A 106 -11.32 15.03 -1.29
C GLY A 106 -10.49 16.06 -0.56
N LYS A 107 -10.62 16.14 0.77
CA LYS A 107 -9.88 17.10 1.57
C LYS A 107 -8.50 16.54 1.94
N LEU A 108 -7.47 17.38 1.79
CA LEU A 108 -6.11 17.00 2.16
C LEU A 108 -6.02 16.86 3.69
N VAL A 109 -5.66 15.65 4.16
CA VAL A 109 -5.54 15.36 5.59
C VAL A 109 -4.12 15.03 6.01
N GLY A 110 -3.20 14.84 5.06
CA GLY A 110 -1.81 14.57 5.38
C GLY A 110 -0.92 14.78 4.18
N ARG A 111 0.34 15.10 4.43
CA ARG A 111 1.32 15.30 3.38
C ARG A 111 2.72 15.05 3.91
N THR A 112 3.55 14.41 3.09
CA THR A 112 4.97 14.23 3.38
C THR A 112 5.75 14.65 2.14
N ILE A 113 6.84 15.37 2.34
CA ILE A 113 7.74 15.76 1.27
C ILE A 113 9.12 15.18 1.59
N ALA A 114 9.57 14.25 0.76
CA ALA A 114 10.86 13.62 0.94
C ALA A 114 11.98 14.63 0.68
N GLY A 115 13.05 14.55 1.45
CA GLY A 115 14.19 15.44 1.30
C GLY A 115 14.07 16.75 2.04
N SER A 116 12.90 17.06 2.60
CA SER A 116 12.72 18.24 3.43
C SER A 116 13.18 17.95 4.84
N PRO A 117 13.72 18.94 5.56
CA PRO A 117 14.03 18.76 6.97
C PRO A 117 12.75 18.39 7.71
N SER A 118 12.86 17.45 8.61
CA SER A 118 11.71 17.06 9.38
C SER A 118 11.27 18.22 10.29
N PRO A 119 10.02 18.62 10.23
CA PRO A 119 9.57 19.67 11.15
C PRO A 119 9.52 19.21 12.59
N LYS A 120 9.63 18.01 12.78
CA LYS A 120 9.59 17.30 13.98
C LYS A 120 10.75 17.07 14.66
N GLY A 121 10.71 17.54 14.38
CA GLY A 121 11.64 17.20 14.65
C GLY A 121 12.58 17.05 14.21
N LYS A 122 12.17 17.53 13.64
CA LYS A 122 12.81 17.46 13.21
C LYS A 122 13.31 17.39 13.38
N LYS A 123 13.31 17.70 13.51
CA LYS A 123 13.67 17.41 13.11
C LYS A 123 13.61 17.35 13.11
#